data_5de2a0442333971ec866203c5f169eb6
#
_entry.id   5de2a0442333971ec866203c5f169eb6
#
_cell.length_a   1.000
_cell.length_b   1.000
_cell.length_c   1.000
_cell.angle_alpha   90.00
_cell.angle_beta   90.00
_cell.angle_gamma   90.00
#
_symmetry.space_group_name_H-M   'P 1'
#
loop_
_entity.id
_entity.type
_entity.pdbx_description
1 polymer ?
#
loop_
_entity_poly.entity_id
_entity_poly.type
_entity_poly.pdbx_seq_one_letter_code
_entity_poly.pdbx_strand_id
1 'polypeptide(L)' 'MKKTYKLTDIDCANCAAKIERGVNKIAGVKQATLNFFALKLIIELEDGADEQAVYEAALKEVKKVEPDCDLVK' A
#
# COMPACT_ATOMS: atom_id res chain seq x y z
N MET A 1 10.54 10.44 1.91
CA MET A 1 11.03 9.46 0.92
C MET A 1 9.85 8.72 0.31
N LYS A 2 9.82 8.58 -1.00
CA LYS A 2 8.68 8.01 -1.71
C LYS A 2 9.07 6.66 -2.31
N LYS A 3 8.23 5.65 -2.11
CA LYS A 3 8.42 4.30 -2.64
C LYS A 3 7.21 3.89 -3.45
N THR A 4 7.45 3.17 -4.54
CA THR A 4 6.39 2.66 -5.40
C THR A 4 6.44 1.14 -5.39
N TYR A 5 5.29 0.53 -5.13
CA TYR A 5 5.14 -0.93 -5.12
C TYR A 5 4.10 -1.32 -6.15
N LYS A 6 4.25 -2.51 -6.71
CA LYS A 6 3.27 -3.04 -7.65
C LYS A 6 2.25 -3.89 -6.92
N LEU A 7 1.00 -3.79 -7.36
CA LEU A 7 -0.07 -4.63 -6.84
C LEU A 7 -0.43 -5.67 -7.90
N THR A 8 -0.78 -6.88 -7.45
CA THR A 8 -1.21 -7.95 -8.33
C THR A 8 -2.65 -8.34 -8.02
N ASP A 9 -3.38 -8.76 -9.05
CA ASP A 9 -4.71 -9.36 -8.89
C ASP A 9 -5.75 -8.50 -8.18
N ILE A 10 -5.63 -7.18 -8.26
CA ILE A 10 -6.65 -6.31 -7.71
C ILE A 10 -7.56 -5.85 -8.85
N ASP A 11 -8.84 -6.20 -8.76
CA ASP A 11 -9.80 -5.90 -9.81
C ASP A 11 -11.05 -5.16 -9.28
N CYS A 12 -10.98 -4.67 -8.06
CA CYS A 12 -12.10 -4.00 -7.42
C CYS A 12 -11.69 -2.60 -6.96
N ALA A 13 -12.32 -1.57 -7.51
CA ALA A 13 -11.99 -0.19 -7.15
C ALA A 13 -12.28 0.10 -5.68
N ASN A 14 -13.36 -0.48 -5.13
CA ASN A 14 -13.68 -0.31 -3.71
C ASN A 14 -12.60 -0.95 -2.82
N CYS A 15 -12.09 -2.10 -3.23
CA CYS A 15 -11.01 -2.75 -2.51
C CYS A 15 -9.76 -1.90 -2.54
N ALA A 16 -9.44 -1.31 -3.70
CA ALA A 16 -8.31 -0.42 -3.83
C ALA A 16 -8.43 0.77 -2.88
N ALA A 17 -9.61 1.36 -2.79
CA ALA A 17 -9.84 2.49 -1.89
C ALA A 17 -9.66 2.10 -0.43
N LYS A 18 -10.10 0.90 -0.06
CA LYS A 18 -9.93 0.40 1.31
C LYS A 18 -8.45 0.18 1.64
N ILE A 19 -7.70 -0.37 0.70
CA ILE A 19 -6.27 -0.58 0.87
C ILE A 19 -5.58 0.77 1.06
N GLU A 20 -5.89 1.74 0.22
CA GLU A 20 -5.28 3.06 0.31
C GLU A 20 -5.54 3.69 1.67
N ARG A 21 -6.78 3.62 2.15
CA ARG A 21 -7.12 4.17 3.46
C ARG A 21 -6.39 3.45 4.60
N GLY A 22 -6.30 2.12 4.51
CA GLY A 22 -5.60 1.33 5.51
C GLY A 22 -4.12 1.67 5.57
N VAL A 23 -3.49 1.79 4.40
CA VAL A 23 -2.07 2.10 4.34
C VAL A 23 -1.79 3.51 4.87
N ASN A 24 -2.70 4.46 4.62
CA ASN A 24 -2.53 5.82 5.13
C ASN A 24 -2.56 5.90 6.67
N LYS A 25 -3.09 4.88 7.32
CA LYS A 25 -3.16 4.83 8.79
C LYS A 25 -1.93 4.20 9.43
N ILE A 26 -1.02 3.69 8.64
CA ILE A 26 0.17 3.01 9.16
C ILE A 26 1.16 4.05 9.71
N ALA A 27 1.70 3.77 10.89
CA ALA A 27 2.73 4.61 11.47
C ALA A 27 3.96 4.63 10.55
N GLY A 28 4.50 5.81 10.29
CA GLY A 28 5.63 5.96 9.38
C GLY A 28 5.22 6.31 7.96
N VAL A 29 3.94 6.24 7.64
CA VAL A 29 3.42 6.63 6.32
C VAL A 29 2.92 8.07 6.41
N LYS A 30 3.53 8.94 5.62
CA LYS A 30 3.10 10.33 5.53
C LYS A 30 1.86 10.42 4.65
N GLN A 31 1.89 9.74 3.52
CA GLN A 31 0.78 9.70 2.59
C GLN A 31 0.92 8.48 1.68
N ALA A 32 -0.20 7.86 1.34
CA ALA A 32 -0.20 6.76 0.40
C ALA A 32 -1.25 7.02 -0.66
N THR A 33 -0.90 6.71 -1.91
CA THR A 33 -1.79 6.85 -3.05
C THR A 33 -1.79 5.55 -3.82
N LEU A 34 -2.96 5.01 -4.09
CA LEU A 34 -3.09 3.79 -4.88
C LEU A 34 -3.61 4.15 -6.26
N ASN A 35 -2.85 3.81 -7.28
CA ASN A 35 -3.27 3.99 -8.66
C ASN A 35 -3.88 2.69 -9.15
N PHE A 36 -5.21 2.65 -9.23
CA PHE A 36 -5.92 1.44 -9.62
C PHE A 36 -5.65 1.06 -11.08
N PHE A 37 -5.50 2.05 -11.95
CA PHE A 37 -5.27 1.79 -13.37
C PHE A 37 -3.88 1.22 -13.63
N ALA A 38 -2.89 1.72 -12.93
CA ALA A 38 -1.52 1.23 -13.07
C ALA A 38 -1.20 0.08 -12.12
N LEU A 39 -2.09 -0.23 -11.19
CA LEU A 39 -1.90 -1.24 -10.14
C LEU A 39 -0.62 -0.97 -9.36
N LYS A 40 -0.47 0.25 -8.91
CA LYS A 40 0.69 0.69 -8.14
C LYS A 40 0.27 1.37 -6.86
N LEU A 41 0.99 1.09 -5.79
CA LEU A 41 0.81 1.74 -4.51
C LEU A 41 2.04 2.61 -4.25
N ILE A 42 1.81 3.92 -4.16
CA ILE A 42 2.88 4.88 -3.92
C ILE A 42 2.79 5.31 -2.47
N ILE A 43 3.85 5.06 -1.70
CA ILE A 43 3.89 5.38 -0.28
C ILE A 43 4.95 6.44 -0.04
N GLU A 44 4.55 7.56 0.55
CA GLU A 44 5.48 8.58 1.00
C GLU A 44 5.76 8.34 2.47
N LEU A 45 7.02 8.10 2.80
CA LEU A 45 7.46 7.75 4.14
C LEU A 45 7.81 8.98 4.95
N GLU A 46 7.53 8.91 6.26
CA GLU A 46 7.98 9.93 7.19
C GLU A 46 9.50 9.85 7.36
N ASP A 47 10.12 10.95 7.76
CA ASP A 47 11.55 10.98 8.05
C ASP A 47 11.84 9.99 9.19
N GLY A 48 12.83 9.13 8.98
CA GLY A 48 13.22 8.15 9.96
C GLY A 48 12.35 6.90 10.00
N ALA A 49 11.36 6.78 9.12
CA ALA A 49 10.52 5.60 9.07
C ALA A 49 11.30 4.40 8.54
N ASP A 50 10.97 3.22 9.10
CA ASP A 50 11.57 1.97 8.66
C ASP A 50 10.82 1.45 7.43
N GLU A 51 11.47 1.52 6.28
CA GLU A 51 10.89 1.11 5.00
C GLU A 51 10.37 -0.33 5.05
N GLN A 52 11.16 -1.23 5.63
CA GLN A 52 10.78 -2.64 5.70
C GLN A 52 9.54 -2.84 6.57
N ALA A 53 9.49 -2.18 7.72
CA ALA A 53 8.34 -2.28 8.61
C ALA A 53 7.09 -1.73 7.95
N VAL A 54 7.21 -0.62 7.24
CA VAL A 54 6.09 -0.02 6.52
C VAL A 54 5.63 -0.94 5.41
N TYR A 55 6.55 -1.54 4.67
CA TYR A 55 6.20 -2.49 3.61
C TYR A 55 5.41 -3.67 4.17
N GLU A 56 5.87 -4.25 5.27
CA GLU A 56 5.18 -5.39 5.87
C GLU A 56 3.79 -5.01 6.36
N ALA A 57 3.66 -3.83 6.96
CA ALA A 57 2.36 -3.35 7.43
C ALA A 57 1.42 -3.09 6.24
N ALA A 58 1.95 -2.51 5.16
CA ALA A 58 1.16 -2.27 3.96
C ALA A 58 0.72 -3.58 3.33
N LEU A 59 1.59 -4.57 3.28
CA LEU A 59 1.25 -5.89 2.76
C LEU A 59 0.13 -6.52 3.57
N LYS A 60 0.16 -6.35 4.90
CA LYS A 60 -0.91 -6.83 5.77
C LYS A 60 -2.24 -6.18 5.42
N GLU A 61 -2.25 -4.87 5.19
CA GLU A 61 -3.48 -4.18 4.82
C GLU A 61 -4.01 -4.67 3.48
N VAL A 62 -3.12 -4.90 2.52
CA VAL A 62 -3.49 -5.43 1.22
C VAL A 62 -4.13 -6.81 1.38
N LYS A 63 -3.49 -7.69 2.12
CA LYS A 63 -3.99 -9.06 2.32
C LYS A 63 -5.30 -9.10 3.11
N LYS A 64 -5.49 -8.14 4.00
CA LYS A 64 -6.72 -8.06 4.79
C LYS A 64 -7.93 -7.76 3.90
N VAL A 65 -7.75 -6.92 2.89
CA VAL A 65 -8.83 -6.54 1.97
C VAL A 65 -8.97 -7.55 0.84
N GLU A 66 -7.84 -7.96 0.25
CA GLU A 66 -7.79 -8.89 -0.87
C GLU A 66 -6.71 -9.93 -0.62
N PRO A 67 -7.07 -11.09 -0.07
CA PRO A 67 -6.07 -12.13 0.24
C PRO A 67 -5.26 -12.62 -0.97
N ASP A 68 -5.84 -12.52 -2.16
CA ASP A 68 -5.18 -12.96 -3.40
C ASP A 68 -4.26 -11.91 -4.01
N CYS A 69 -4.28 -10.69 -3.46
CA CYS A 69 -3.46 -9.60 -3.96
C CYS A 69 -2.12 -9.56 -3.25
N ASP A 70 -1.06 -9.31 -3.99
CA ASP A 70 0.28 -9.18 -3.44
C ASP A 70 0.82 -7.76 -3.66
N LEU A 71 1.73 -7.38 -2.79
CA LEU A 71 2.45 -6.11 -2.90
C LEU A 71 3.90 -6.43 -3.23
N VAL A 72 4.33 -6.04 -4.41
CA VAL A 72 5.66 -6.38 -4.94
C VAL A 72 6.55 -5.13 -4.96
N LYS A 73 7.75 -5.28 -4.42
CA LYS A 73 8.73 -4.20 -4.41
C LYS A 73 9.25 -3.85 -5.80
#